data_87d112f9e4d4e3c3ca3c17594f5083a8
#
_entry.id   87d112f9e4d4e3c3ca3c17594f5083a8
#
_cell.length_a   1.000
_cell.length_b   1.000
_cell.length_c   1.000
_cell.angle_alpha   90.00
_cell.angle_beta   90.00
_cell.angle_gamma   90.00
#
_symmetry.space_group_name_H-M   'P 1'
#
loop_
_entity.id
_entity.type
_entity.pdbx_description
1 polymer ?
#
loop_
_entity_poly.entity_id
_entity_poly.type
_entity_poly.pdbx_seq_one_letter_code
_entity_poly.pdbx_strand_id
1 'polypeptide(L)'
;MENTNSSHLTLPSLGGAGGGLFFAHPSAIIDEGCTIGNGTKIWHFSHIMPNCTLGEGCNIGQNVVISPDVVLGKNVKVQNNVSIYTGVICEDDVFLGPSMVFTNVINPRSAVNRRGEYSKTIVRKGASIGANATIVCGHDIGEFAFIGAGAVVTKEVPAYALVVGNPARQTGWMSEYGHKLKFDAEGKATCLESGEGYLLKNGKVEKL
;
A
#
# COMPACT_ATOMS: atom_id res chain seq x y z
N MET A 1 -43.73 18.25 -0.68
CA MET A 1 -42.99 17.81 -1.89
C MET A 1 -41.74 17.12 -1.41
N GLU A 2 -41.89 15.82 -1.21
CA GLU A 2 -40.76 14.96 -0.77
C GLU A 2 -39.98 14.55 -2.00
N ASN A 3 -38.71 14.88 -2.02
CA ASN A 3 -37.81 14.46 -3.06
C ASN A 3 -36.88 13.36 -2.51
N THR A 4 -37.43 12.14 -2.44
CA THR A 4 -36.66 10.94 -2.11
C THR A 4 -35.98 10.43 -3.38
N ASN A 5 -34.80 10.96 -3.69
CA ASN A 5 -33.96 10.38 -4.70
C ASN A 5 -32.86 9.56 -4.01
N SER A 6 -33.20 8.41 -3.44
CA SER A 6 -32.25 7.40 -3.07
C SER A 6 -31.91 6.59 -4.32
N SER A 7 -30.88 7.02 -5.03
CA SER A 7 -30.27 6.21 -6.08
C SER A 7 -29.68 4.97 -5.44
N HIS A 8 -30.41 3.87 -5.52
CA HIS A 8 -29.88 2.55 -5.25
C HIS A 8 -28.66 2.31 -6.15
N LEU A 9 -27.49 2.29 -5.54
CA LEU A 9 -26.31 1.72 -6.15
C LEU A 9 -26.60 0.24 -6.43
N THR A 10 -27.07 -0.04 -7.63
CA THR A 10 -27.10 -1.40 -8.14
C THR A 10 -25.65 -1.87 -8.22
N LEU A 11 -25.31 -2.85 -7.42
CA LEU A 11 -24.02 -3.54 -7.49
C LEU A 11 -23.93 -4.27 -8.82
N PRO A 12 -23.10 -3.89 -9.76
CA PRO A 12 -22.74 -4.78 -10.83
C PRO A 12 -21.51 -5.51 -10.41
N SER A 13 -21.64 -6.83 -10.41
CA SER A 13 -20.57 -7.51 -10.75
C SER A 13 -20.40 -8.85 -10.74
N LEU A 14 -20.16 -9.44 -11.65
CA LEU A 14 -19.81 -10.84 -11.72
C LEU A 14 -18.37 -10.94 -12.16
N GLY A 15 -17.57 -11.51 -11.28
CA GLY A 15 -16.17 -11.77 -11.54
C GLY A 15 -15.97 -12.62 -12.78
N GLY A 16 -14.95 -12.33 -13.53
CA GLY A 16 -14.36 -13.23 -14.51
C GLY A 16 -13.89 -14.52 -13.84
N ALA A 17 -13.62 -15.55 -14.60
CA ALA A 17 -13.26 -16.87 -14.15
C ALA A 17 -12.13 -16.84 -13.09
N GLY A 18 -12.48 -17.12 -11.83
CA GLY A 18 -11.55 -17.16 -10.71
C GLY A 18 -11.70 -16.06 -9.66
N GLY A 19 -12.58 -15.05 -9.84
CA GLY A 19 -12.78 -13.95 -8.91
C GLY A 19 -13.94 -14.16 -7.94
N GLY A 20 -13.77 -13.65 -6.71
CA GLY A 20 -14.84 -13.61 -5.71
C GLY A 20 -15.86 -12.50 -5.96
N LEU A 21 -16.84 -12.35 -5.06
CA LEU A 21 -17.79 -11.25 -5.09
C LEU A 21 -17.09 -9.95 -4.68
N PHE A 22 -16.90 -9.02 -5.59
CA PHE A 22 -16.29 -7.72 -5.34
C PHE A 22 -17.16 -6.59 -5.93
N PHE A 23 -16.94 -5.38 -5.47
CA PHE A 23 -17.56 -4.18 -6.00
C PHE A 23 -16.60 -3.42 -6.91
N ALA A 24 -17.02 -3.07 -8.12
CA ALA A 24 -16.33 -2.10 -8.96
C ALA A 24 -17.32 -1.02 -9.41
N HIS A 25 -16.95 0.24 -9.20
CA HIS A 25 -17.76 1.36 -9.69
C HIS A 25 -17.83 1.31 -11.23
N PRO A 26 -18.97 1.66 -11.88
CA PRO A 26 -19.11 1.57 -13.35
C PRO A 26 -18.08 2.35 -14.17
N SER A 27 -17.43 3.36 -13.57
CA SER A 27 -16.34 4.10 -14.21
C SER A 27 -14.95 3.50 -13.99
N ALA A 28 -14.82 2.43 -13.22
CA ALA A 28 -13.56 1.72 -13.06
C ALA A 28 -13.31 0.82 -14.27
N ILE A 29 -12.05 0.69 -14.66
CA ILE A 29 -11.60 -0.18 -15.75
C ILE A 29 -10.81 -1.32 -15.12
N ILE A 30 -11.16 -2.54 -15.46
CA ILE A 30 -10.45 -3.76 -15.04
C ILE A 30 -10.12 -4.55 -16.30
N ASP A 31 -8.82 -4.66 -16.59
CA ASP A 31 -8.34 -5.37 -17.76
C ASP A 31 -8.34 -6.90 -17.54
N GLU A 32 -8.11 -7.65 -18.61
CA GLU A 32 -8.13 -9.11 -18.59
C GLU A 32 -7.02 -9.71 -17.71
N GLY A 33 -7.24 -10.94 -17.27
CA GLY A 33 -6.28 -11.71 -16.46
C GLY A 33 -6.18 -11.29 -15.00
N CYS A 34 -6.97 -10.30 -14.54
CA CYS A 34 -6.98 -9.89 -13.14
C CYS A 34 -7.71 -10.90 -12.25
N THR A 35 -7.15 -11.16 -11.07
CA THR A 35 -7.78 -11.91 -9.98
C THR A 35 -8.14 -10.95 -8.86
N ILE A 36 -9.42 -10.89 -8.47
CA ILE A 36 -9.90 -9.97 -7.44
C ILE A 36 -10.62 -10.76 -6.35
N GLY A 37 -10.13 -10.63 -5.11
CA GLY A 37 -10.66 -11.33 -3.95
C GLY A 37 -12.00 -10.81 -3.45
N ASN A 38 -12.67 -11.65 -2.68
CA ASN A 38 -13.99 -11.35 -2.08
C ASN A 38 -13.97 -10.06 -1.26
N GLY A 39 -15.04 -9.28 -1.35
CA GLY A 39 -15.23 -8.07 -0.55
C GLY A 39 -14.35 -6.89 -0.95
N THR A 40 -13.52 -7.03 -1.98
CA THR A 40 -12.71 -5.93 -2.52
C THR A 40 -13.61 -4.87 -3.16
N LYS A 41 -13.25 -3.59 -2.99
CA LYS A 41 -13.99 -2.45 -3.54
C LYS A 41 -13.07 -1.61 -4.40
N ILE A 42 -13.50 -1.32 -5.63
CA ILE A 42 -12.76 -0.50 -6.60
C ILE A 42 -13.63 0.71 -6.93
N TRP A 43 -13.13 1.91 -6.61
CA TRP A 43 -13.89 3.12 -6.73
C TRP A 43 -13.69 3.83 -8.08
N HIS A 44 -14.26 5.02 -8.19
CA HIS A 44 -14.39 5.80 -9.43
C HIS A 44 -13.07 6.00 -10.15
N PHE A 45 -13.09 5.86 -11.48
CA PHE A 45 -12.00 6.19 -12.41
C PHE A 45 -10.67 5.49 -12.12
N SER A 46 -10.71 4.36 -11.40
CA SER A 46 -9.51 3.55 -11.19
C SER A 46 -9.30 2.59 -12.34
N HIS A 47 -8.04 2.32 -12.68
CA HIS A 47 -7.65 1.39 -13.74
C HIS A 47 -6.77 0.28 -13.16
N ILE A 48 -7.28 -0.93 -13.20
CA ILE A 48 -6.56 -2.15 -12.84
C ILE A 48 -6.10 -2.79 -14.15
N MET A 49 -4.81 -2.69 -14.43
CA MET A 49 -4.22 -3.14 -15.68
C MET A 49 -4.02 -4.68 -15.69
N PRO A 50 -3.64 -5.30 -16.81
CA PRO A 50 -3.71 -6.76 -16.96
C PRO A 50 -2.91 -7.55 -15.92
N ASN A 51 -3.38 -8.75 -15.61
CA ASN A 51 -2.74 -9.77 -14.78
C ASN A 51 -2.52 -9.35 -13.30
N CYS A 52 -3.19 -8.32 -12.81
CA CYS A 52 -3.08 -7.94 -11.41
C CYS A 52 -3.76 -8.95 -10.49
N THR A 53 -3.21 -9.12 -9.29
CA THR A 53 -3.83 -9.89 -8.21
C THR A 53 -4.13 -8.98 -7.04
N LEU A 54 -5.42 -8.85 -6.69
CA LEU A 54 -5.89 -8.12 -5.51
C LEU A 54 -6.51 -9.13 -4.55
N GLY A 55 -5.99 -9.20 -3.34
CA GLY A 55 -6.50 -10.08 -2.29
C GLY A 55 -7.89 -9.69 -1.79
N GLU A 56 -8.39 -10.42 -0.80
CA GLU A 56 -9.71 -10.20 -0.19
C GLU A 56 -9.75 -8.88 0.61
N GLY A 57 -10.90 -8.22 0.59
CA GLY A 57 -11.16 -7.05 1.43
C GLY A 57 -10.34 -5.80 1.10
N CYS A 58 -9.68 -5.75 -0.05
CA CYS A 58 -8.98 -4.55 -0.49
C CYS A 58 -9.94 -3.38 -0.72
N ASN A 59 -9.45 -2.16 -0.55
CA ASN A 59 -10.20 -0.96 -0.89
C ASN A 59 -9.34 -0.06 -1.78
N ILE A 60 -9.68 -0.01 -3.05
CA ILE A 60 -8.98 0.76 -4.07
C ILE A 60 -9.71 2.08 -4.27
N GLY A 61 -9.11 3.15 -3.78
CA GLY A 61 -9.67 4.49 -3.80
C GLY A 61 -9.93 5.03 -5.21
N GLN A 62 -10.38 6.26 -5.27
CA GLN A 62 -10.70 6.91 -6.54
C GLN A 62 -9.43 7.30 -7.30
N ASN A 63 -9.46 7.19 -8.65
CA ASN A 63 -8.38 7.62 -9.54
C ASN A 63 -7.03 6.94 -9.22
N VAL A 64 -7.08 5.64 -8.95
CA VAL A 64 -5.90 4.80 -8.70
C VAL A 64 -5.50 4.10 -10.00
N VAL A 65 -4.19 4.05 -10.27
CA VAL A 65 -3.63 3.26 -11.37
C VAL A 65 -2.82 2.11 -10.78
N ILE A 66 -3.17 0.88 -11.16
CA ILE A 66 -2.44 -0.34 -10.81
C ILE A 66 -1.90 -0.94 -12.11
N SER A 67 -0.59 -0.84 -12.31
CA SER A 67 0.10 -1.31 -13.53
C SER A 67 0.12 -2.85 -13.61
N PRO A 68 0.42 -3.42 -14.81
CA PRO A 68 0.38 -4.87 -14.98
C PRO A 68 1.21 -5.65 -13.97
N ASP A 69 0.76 -6.86 -13.66
CA ASP A 69 1.43 -7.85 -12.82
C ASP A 69 1.64 -7.43 -11.34
N VAL A 70 0.99 -6.36 -10.89
CA VAL A 70 1.03 -5.93 -9.49
C VAL A 70 0.25 -6.92 -8.62
N VAL A 71 0.80 -7.20 -7.43
CA VAL A 71 0.18 -8.07 -6.43
C VAL A 71 -0.12 -7.27 -5.16
N LEU A 72 -1.37 -7.28 -4.75
CA LEU A 72 -1.83 -6.77 -3.45
C LEU A 72 -2.36 -7.94 -2.63
N GLY A 73 -1.88 -8.09 -1.41
CA GLY A 73 -2.37 -9.06 -0.42
C GLY A 73 -3.78 -8.73 0.07
N LYS A 74 -4.17 -9.32 1.19
CA LYS A 74 -5.50 -9.10 1.77
C LYS A 74 -5.57 -7.76 2.50
N ASN A 75 -6.77 -7.18 2.52
CA ASN A 75 -7.08 -5.97 3.29
C ASN A 75 -6.19 -4.76 2.98
N VAL A 76 -5.57 -4.70 1.78
CA VAL A 76 -4.79 -3.54 1.37
C VAL A 76 -5.69 -2.34 1.14
N LYS A 77 -5.35 -1.20 1.74
CA LYS A 77 -6.08 0.07 1.59
C LYS A 77 -5.25 1.01 0.71
N VAL A 78 -5.71 1.22 -0.50
CA VAL A 78 -5.13 2.18 -1.44
C VAL A 78 -6.01 3.43 -1.45
N GLN A 79 -5.46 4.54 -1.03
CA GLN A 79 -6.18 5.81 -1.01
C GLN A 79 -6.23 6.45 -2.41
N ASN A 80 -6.95 7.60 -2.53
CA ASN A 80 -7.16 8.25 -3.82
C ASN A 80 -5.85 8.72 -4.47
N ASN A 81 -5.82 8.74 -5.81
CA ASN A 81 -4.73 9.26 -6.65
C ASN A 81 -3.39 8.54 -6.44
N VAL A 82 -3.40 7.27 -6.10
CA VAL A 82 -2.19 6.46 -5.95
C VAL A 82 -1.81 5.82 -7.28
N SER A 83 -0.51 5.77 -7.58
CA SER A 83 0.04 5.05 -8.73
C SER A 83 0.93 3.91 -8.24
N ILE A 84 0.57 2.68 -8.59
CA ILE A 84 1.31 1.46 -8.25
C ILE A 84 1.84 0.86 -9.55
N TYR A 85 3.14 0.89 -9.74
CA TYR A 85 3.75 0.44 -11.00
C TYR A 85 4.18 -1.03 -10.95
N THR A 86 4.34 -1.63 -12.15
CA THR A 86 4.87 -2.99 -12.33
C THR A 86 6.14 -3.20 -11.51
N GLY A 87 6.22 -4.33 -10.80
CA GLY A 87 7.30 -4.67 -9.88
C GLY A 87 6.98 -4.45 -8.40
N VAL A 88 5.84 -3.81 -8.09
CA VAL A 88 5.39 -3.63 -6.70
C VAL A 88 4.59 -4.83 -6.23
N ILE A 89 4.90 -5.29 -5.02
CA ILE A 89 4.16 -6.31 -4.28
C ILE A 89 3.84 -5.72 -2.91
N CYS A 90 2.56 -5.67 -2.55
CA CYS A 90 2.13 -5.36 -1.19
C CYS A 90 1.64 -6.62 -0.50
N GLU A 91 2.15 -6.93 0.67
CA GLU A 91 1.62 -7.99 1.53
C GLU A 91 0.31 -7.55 2.20
N ASP A 92 -0.22 -8.36 3.12
CA ASP A 92 -1.50 -8.10 3.78
C ASP A 92 -1.46 -6.82 4.65
N ASP A 93 -2.62 -6.21 4.84
CA ASP A 93 -2.85 -5.09 5.77
C ASP A 93 -2.03 -3.81 5.46
N VAL A 94 -1.50 -3.67 4.25
CA VAL A 94 -0.75 -2.47 3.84
C VAL A 94 -1.69 -1.28 3.62
N PHE A 95 -1.27 -0.10 4.10
CA PHE A 95 -1.94 1.17 3.87
C PHE A 95 -1.11 2.07 2.96
N LEU A 96 -1.69 2.48 1.83
CA LEU A 96 -1.10 3.42 0.87
C LEU A 96 -1.87 4.74 0.93
N GLY A 97 -1.25 5.77 1.48
CA GLY A 97 -1.84 7.10 1.69
C GLY A 97 -2.16 7.84 0.38
N PRO A 98 -3.03 8.86 0.42
CA PRO A 98 -3.47 9.57 -0.78
C PRO A 98 -2.31 10.21 -1.53
N SER A 99 -2.33 10.09 -2.85
CA SER A 99 -1.33 10.67 -3.76
C SER A 99 0.12 10.19 -3.52
N MET A 100 0.32 9.09 -2.77
CA MET A 100 1.64 8.48 -2.75
C MET A 100 1.94 7.82 -4.10
N VAL A 101 3.22 7.61 -4.40
CA VAL A 101 3.65 7.03 -5.67
C VAL A 101 4.85 6.11 -5.48
N PHE A 102 4.84 5.00 -6.22
CA PHE A 102 6.04 4.19 -6.46
C PHE A 102 6.73 4.61 -7.75
N THR A 103 8.03 4.42 -7.86
CA THR A 103 8.72 4.36 -9.15
C THR A 103 9.00 2.92 -9.53
N ASN A 104 9.43 2.63 -10.76
CA ASN A 104 9.80 1.28 -11.18
C ASN A 104 11.09 1.23 -12.01
N VAL A 105 11.60 2.41 -12.44
CA VAL A 105 12.87 2.56 -13.17
C VAL A 105 13.72 3.59 -12.44
N ILE A 106 14.98 3.26 -12.16
CA ILE A 106 15.90 4.12 -11.40
C ILE A 106 16.38 5.32 -12.24
N ASN A 107 16.62 5.10 -13.53
CA ASN A 107 17.23 6.06 -14.42
C ASN A 107 16.43 6.28 -15.73
N PRO A 108 15.18 6.71 -15.66
CA PRO A 108 14.33 6.87 -16.83
C PRO A 108 14.88 7.95 -17.79
N ARG A 109 14.79 7.66 -19.09
CA ARG A 109 15.07 8.62 -20.17
C ARG A 109 14.09 8.35 -21.31
N SER A 110 13.44 9.36 -21.82
CA SER A 110 12.46 9.24 -22.87
C SER A 110 13.01 8.58 -24.15
N ALA A 111 14.25 8.91 -24.52
CA ALA A 111 14.91 8.37 -25.70
C ALA A 111 15.52 6.96 -25.49
N VAL A 112 15.46 6.40 -24.27
CA VAL A 112 16.06 5.10 -23.96
C VAL A 112 14.96 4.14 -23.52
N ASN A 113 14.78 3.05 -24.27
CA ASN A 113 13.81 2.03 -23.92
C ASN A 113 14.31 1.21 -22.71
N ARG A 114 13.58 1.30 -21.58
CA ARG A 114 13.85 0.58 -20.35
C ARG A 114 12.73 -0.41 -20.00
N ARG A 115 11.92 -0.80 -20.96
CA ARG A 115 10.89 -1.81 -20.77
C ARG A 115 11.55 -3.13 -20.40
N GLY A 116 11.13 -3.71 -19.26
CA GLY A 116 11.73 -4.92 -18.72
C GLY A 116 12.87 -4.69 -17.72
N GLU A 117 13.32 -3.45 -17.51
CA GLU A 117 14.31 -3.10 -16.46
C GLU A 117 13.63 -2.62 -15.16
N TYR A 118 12.44 -3.16 -14.85
CA TYR A 118 11.69 -2.74 -13.67
C TYR A 118 12.27 -3.34 -12.41
N SER A 119 12.56 -2.49 -11.43
CA SER A 119 13.04 -2.91 -10.11
C SER A 119 11.86 -3.26 -9.22
N LYS A 120 11.97 -4.38 -8.49
CA LYS A 120 10.95 -4.81 -7.53
C LYS A 120 10.99 -3.95 -6.27
N THR A 121 9.83 -3.78 -5.66
CA THR A 121 9.65 -3.19 -4.33
C THR A 121 8.61 -3.99 -3.58
N ILE A 122 9.00 -4.55 -2.44
CA ILE A 122 8.08 -5.30 -1.58
C ILE A 122 7.70 -4.42 -0.40
N VAL A 123 6.40 -4.22 -0.22
CA VAL A 123 5.84 -3.58 0.96
C VAL A 123 5.31 -4.69 1.86
N ARG A 124 5.97 -4.88 3.00
CA ARG A 124 5.68 -5.97 3.91
C ARG A 124 4.41 -5.71 4.71
N LYS A 125 3.89 -6.77 5.32
CA LYS A 125 2.65 -6.79 6.07
C LYS A 125 2.52 -5.60 7.03
N GLY A 126 1.34 -5.00 7.07
CA GLY A 126 0.99 -3.93 8.01
C GLY A 126 1.72 -2.60 7.84
N ALA A 127 2.59 -2.47 6.83
CA ALA A 127 3.29 -1.21 6.59
C ALA A 127 2.32 -0.10 6.17
N SER A 128 2.59 1.13 6.63
CA SER A 128 1.80 2.32 6.29
C SER A 128 2.66 3.35 5.58
N ILE A 129 2.19 3.80 4.41
CA ILE A 129 2.85 4.83 3.62
C ILE A 129 2.00 6.09 3.62
N GLY A 130 2.55 7.19 4.14
CA GLY A 130 1.85 8.46 4.29
C GLY A 130 1.54 9.15 2.96
N ALA A 131 0.63 10.13 3.03
CA ALA A 131 0.21 10.93 1.88
C ALA A 131 1.39 11.60 1.16
N ASN A 132 1.34 11.67 -0.17
CA ASN A 132 2.37 12.30 -1.02
C ASN A 132 3.79 11.71 -0.83
N ALA A 133 3.94 10.55 -0.21
CA ALA A 133 5.24 9.91 -0.13
C ALA A 133 5.66 9.35 -1.50
N THR A 134 6.97 9.32 -1.75
CA THR A 134 7.55 8.70 -2.93
C THR A 134 8.44 7.54 -2.52
N ILE A 135 8.19 6.36 -3.08
CA ILE A 135 9.02 5.17 -2.86
C ILE A 135 9.86 4.93 -4.12
N VAL A 136 11.15 5.15 -4.00
CA VAL A 136 12.09 4.82 -5.09
C VAL A 136 12.22 3.31 -5.17
N CYS A 137 12.09 2.77 -6.36
CA CYS A 137 12.09 1.32 -6.62
C CYS A 137 13.40 0.63 -6.20
N GLY A 138 13.30 -0.66 -5.95
CA GLY A 138 14.45 -1.49 -5.52
C GLY A 138 14.75 -1.42 -4.03
N HIS A 139 13.85 -0.85 -3.23
CA HIS A 139 13.99 -0.74 -1.77
C HIS A 139 12.73 -1.27 -1.10
N ASP A 140 12.87 -2.32 -0.30
CA ASP A 140 11.76 -2.92 0.43
C ASP A 140 11.36 -2.08 1.64
N ILE A 141 10.08 -2.15 1.98
CA ILE A 141 9.51 -1.54 3.18
C ILE A 141 9.18 -2.66 4.16
N GLY A 142 9.82 -2.65 5.32
CA GLY A 142 9.67 -3.69 6.34
C GLY A 142 8.28 -3.75 6.98
N GLU A 143 8.01 -4.87 7.66
CA GLU A 143 6.73 -5.10 8.34
C GLU A 143 6.43 -3.97 9.34
N PHE A 144 5.19 -3.50 9.34
CA PHE A 144 4.71 -2.44 10.23
C PHE A 144 5.56 -1.15 10.20
N ALA A 145 6.40 -0.97 9.17
CA ALA A 145 7.10 0.29 8.99
C ALA A 145 6.12 1.43 8.70
N PHE A 146 6.46 2.62 9.15
CA PHE A 146 5.63 3.81 8.97
C PHE A 146 6.40 4.89 8.22
N ILE A 147 5.96 5.17 7.01
CA ILE A 147 6.52 6.21 6.15
C ILE A 147 5.70 7.48 6.35
N GLY A 148 6.33 8.54 6.86
CA GLY A 148 5.65 9.81 7.08
C GLY A 148 5.20 10.47 5.78
N ALA A 149 4.17 11.31 5.86
CA ALA A 149 3.67 12.06 4.71
C ALA A 149 4.78 12.90 4.04
N GLY A 150 4.80 12.93 2.71
CA GLY A 150 5.79 13.66 1.92
C GLY A 150 7.21 13.10 1.96
N ALA A 151 7.44 11.95 2.57
CA ALA A 151 8.77 11.35 2.63
C ALA A 151 9.20 10.79 1.26
N VAL A 152 10.51 10.88 0.96
CA VAL A 152 11.11 10.26 -0.23
C VAL A 152 12.04 9.14 0.21
N VAL A 153 11.57 7.91 0.08
CA VAL A 153 12.31 6.70 0.46
C VAL A 153 13.29 6.33 -0.64
N THR A 154 14.58 6.30 -0.31
CA THR A 154 15.69 6.01 -1.22
C THR A 154 16.58 4.87 -0.74
N LYS A 155 16.15 4.14 0.30
CA LYS A 155 16.85 3.00 0.89
C LYS A 155 15.82 2.06 1.51
N GLU A 156 16.22 0.82 1.79
CA GLU A 156 15.41 -0.13 2.55
C GLU A 156 14.97 0.47 3.90
N VAL A 157 13.75 0.14 4.29
CA VAL A 157 13.17 0.57 5.57
C VAL A 157 13.00 -0.65 6.47
N PRO A 158 13.64 -0.67 7.65
CA PRO A 158 13.49 -1.76 8.60
C PRO A 158 12.04 -1.96 9.10
N ALA A 159 11.73 -3.16 9.54
CA ALA A 159 10.45 -3.43 10.20
C ALA A 159 10.25 -2.51 11.40
N TYR A 160 9.02 -2.05 11.61
CA TYR A 160 8.62 -1.12 12.67
C TYR A 160 9.27 0.27 12.62
N ALA A 161 10.12 0.58 11.64
CA ALA A 161 10.81 1.87 11.58
C ALA A 161 9.83 2.99 11.22
N LEU A 162 9.95 4.13 11.92
CA LEU A 162 9.35 5.40 11.55
C LEU A 162 10.36 6.20 10.73
N VAL A 163 10.06 6.45 9.45
CA VAL A 163 10.92 7.25 8.58
C VAL A 163 10.17 8.47 8.05
N VAL A 164 10.87 9.61 7.98
CA VAL A 164 10.31 10.89 7.53
C VAL A 164 11.33 11.69 6.73
N GLY A 165 10.87 12.63 5.94
CA GLY A 165 11.68 13.64 5.25
C GLY A 165 12.11 13.27 3.84
N ASN A 166 12.87 14.17 3.21
CA ASN A 166 13.44 14.02 1.87
C ASN A 166 14.94 14.37 1.89
N PRO A 167 15.85 13.40 1.69
CA PRO A 167 15.57 11.96 1.66
C PRO A 167 15.10 11.44 3.04
N ALA A 168 14.29 10.38 3.03
CA ALA A 168 13.74 9.82 4.27
C ALA A 168 14.84 9.33 5.22
N ARG A 169 14.65 9.59 6.52
CA ARG A 169 15.53 9.15 7.60
C ARG A 169 14.70 8.55 8.72
N GLN A 170 15.22 7.51 9.33
CA GLN A 170 14.60 6.90 10.48
C GLN A 170 14.67 7.85 11.69
N THR A 171 13.53 8.09 12.33
CA THR A 171 13.39 8.99 13.48
C THR A 171 12.81 8.31 14.70
N GLY A 172 12.51 7.01 14.59
CA GLY A 172 11.95 6.24 15.71
C GLY A 172 11.39 4.91 15.23
N TRP A 173 10.47 4.38 16.04
CA TRP A 173 9.82 3.10 15.84
C TRP A 173 8.33 3.22 16.12
N MET A 174 7.53 2.37 15.46
CA MET A 174 6.08 2.35 15.57
C MET A 174 5.60 0.99 16.08
N SER A 175 4.52 0.96 16.82
CA SER A 175 3.80 -0.27 17.15
C SER A 175 2.94 -0.73 15.96
N GLU A 176 2.44 -1.96 16.00
CA GLU A 176 1.45 -2.46 15.02
C GLU A 176 0.15 -1.64 15.01
N TYR A 177 -0.16 -0.94 16.11
CA TYR A 177 -1.30 -0.03 16.24
C TYR A 177 -1.02 1.40 15.74
N GLY A 178 0.21 1.68 15.21
CA GLY A 178 0.56 2.98 14.65
C GLY A 178 0.94 4.03 15.70
N HIS A 179 1.32 3.64 16.92
CA HIS A 179 1.83 4.53 17.95
C HIS A 179 3.36 4.53 17.99
N LYS A 180 3.94 5.71 18.20
CA LYS A 180 5.39 5.83 18.38
C LYS A 180 5.83 5.10 19.66
N LEU A 181 6.76 4.17 19.52
CA LEU A 181 7.35 3.44 20.64
C LEU A 181 8.44 4.28 21.32
N LYS A 182 8.40 4.29 22.65
CA LYS A 182 9.43 4.91 23.51
C LYS A 182 10.06 3.80 24.31
N PHE A 183 11.30 3.44 23.97
CA PHE A 183 12.04 2.38 24.64
C PHE A 183 12.74 2.90 25.90
N ASP A 184 12.71 2.09 26.95
CA ASP A 184 13.45 2.30 28.18
C ASP A 184 14.94 1.91 28.05
N ALA A 185 15.68 1.93 29.16
CA ALA A 185 17.11 1.60 29.20
C ALA A 185 17.37 0.12 28.88
N GLU A 186 16.40 -0.74 29.15
CA GLU A 186 16.42 -2.19 28.86
C GLU A 186 15.96 -2.52 27.43
N GLY A 187 15.60 -1.51 26.63
CA GLY A 187 15.10 -1.67 25.29
C GLY A 187 13.65 -2.13 25.21
N LYS A 188 12.84 -1.95 26.25
CA LYS A 188 11.43 -2.32 26.28
C LYS A 188 10.53 -1.11 26.03
N ALA A 189 9.44 -1.33 25.31
CA ALA A 189 8.38 -0.37 25.10
C ALA A 189 7.02 -1.05 25.14
N THR A 190 5.98 -0.30 25.52
CA THR A 190 4.60 -0.76 25.47
C THR A 190 3.77 0.19 24.60
N CYS A 191 2.95 -0.36 23.73
CA CYS A 191 1.99 0.42 22.96
C CYS A 191 0.90 0.93 23.91
N LEU A 192 0.66 2.24 23.88
CA LEU A 192 -0.29 2.89 24.81
C LEU A 192 -1.75 2.48 24.59
N GLU A 193 -2.10 2.08 23.35
CA GLU A 193 -3.48 1.71 23.01
C GLU A 193 -3.73 0.21 23.15
N SER A 194 -2.85 -0.63 22.59
CA SER A 194 -3.05 -2.09 22.62
C SER A 194 -2.53 -2.77 23.87
N GLY A 195 -1.62 -2.13 24.62
CA GLY A 195 -0.93 -2.74 25.76
C GLY A 195 0.15 -3.75 25.36
N GLU A 196 0.38 -3.96 24.07
CA GLU A 196 1.39 -4.91 23.56
C GLU A 196 2.81 -4.43 23.83
N GLY A 197 3.67 -5.39 24.22
CA GLY A 197 5.07 -5.16 24.51
C GLY A 197 5.96 -5.30 23.27
N TYR A 198 7.04 -4.54 23.23
CA TYR A 198 8.05 -4.57 22.18
C TYR A 198 9.45 -4.51 22.77
N LEU A 199 10.41 -5.18 22.12
CA LEU A 199 11.81 -5.19 22.50
C LEU A 199 12.67 -4.66 21.36
N LEU A 200 13.49 -3.64 21.62
CA LEU A 200 14.52 -3.16 20.72
C LEU A 200 15.85 -3.80 21.08
N LYS A 201 16.37 -4.65 20.21
CA LYS A 201 17.67 -5.31 20.38
C LYS A 201 18.44 -5.29 19.07
N ASN A 202 19.73 -4.90 19.13
CA ASN A 202 20.61 -4.83 17.95
C ASN A 202 20.02 -4.04 16.78
N GLY A 203 19.31 -2.93 17.06
CA GLY A 203 18.70 -2.10 16.03
C GLY A 203 17.49 -2.72 15.33
N LYS A 204 16.88 -3.77 15.90
CA LYS A 204 15.65 -4.41 15.43
C LYS A 204 14.60 -4.40 16.53
N VAL A 205 13.35 -4.20 16.14
CA VAL A 205 12.20 -4.28 17.05
C VAL A 205 11.53 -5.64 16.86
N GLU A 206 11.20 -6.26 17.96
CA GLU A 206 10.43 -7.50 18.03
C GLU A 206 9.23 -7.28 18.95
N LYS A 207 8.08 -7.81 18.59
CA LYS A 207 6.88 -7.86 19.45
C LYS A 207 7.04 -8.99 20.46
N LEU A 208 6.70 -8.73 21.74
CA LEU A 208 6.80 -9.67 22.86
C LEU A 208 5.55 -10.56 23.00
#